data_b6874141469bdae6e56e0dd38607c0e9
#
_entry.id   b6874141469bdae6e56e0dd38607c0e9
#
_cell.length_a   1.000
_cell.length_b   1.000
_cell.length_c   1.000
_cell.angle_alpha   90.00
_cell.angle_beta   90.00
_cell.angle_gamma   90.00
#
_symmetry.space_group_name_H-M   'P 1'
#
loop_
_entity.id
_entity.type
_entity.pdbx_description
1 polymer ?
#
loop_
_entity_poly.entity_id
_entity_poly.type
_entity_poly.pdbx_seq_one_letter_code
_entity_poly.pdbx_strand_id
1 'polypeptide(L)'
;MSAVEVPGGSVPDDRRRDERRLNSRLADLPAPEVRRAVLTWMLTAIVVVLFLWMVRHVLIAGILGIVIAAYLRPLYLRIQARTGRAMLSAVLTLLVVIIPVLGALAYSYLELVDVLGYIASHQSEVAGRIDAALRRLPFMESVNTADTVRRYVLLVSDYGTKIPNAIREAVVKLSVALTIFLLTAAYVFTDADSIVRYVRSKVPQRYDRLREALVTNVTGVLYGAIYSTLLTQGLKTLVIFLLNLAFGVPLAAVLAILSFIIGFFPIVGSWSVYVPVAAWLLVFRDSPVRAGLMVLVGFLLNTLFISTYLRPKIAAERSGVLNFYWMFVALVTGVYTFGLAGILLGPILIGLLKAVVDSVTAQTSWRLTELEDGIG
;
A
#
# COMPACT_ATOMS: atom_id res chain seq x y z
N MET A 1 -66.28 78.72 -1.58
CA MET A 1 -65.27 77.99 -0.84
C MET A 1 -65.28 76.56 -1.39
N SER A 2 -64.32 76.27 -2.29
CA SER A 2 -64.26 75.06 -3.08
C SER A 2 -63.45 73.98 -2.33
N ALA A 3 -64.01 72.83 -2.15
CA ALA A 3 -63.30 71.67 -1.66
C ALA A 3 -62.48 71.03 -2.81
N VAL A 4 -61.16 70.87 -2.59
CA VAL A 4 -60.25 70.19 -3.53
C VAL A 4 -60.35 68.69 -3.27
N GLU A 5 -60.85 67.90 -4.25
CA GLU A 5 -60.74 66.45 -4.30
C GLU A 5 -59.32 66.01 -4.69
N VAL A 6 -58.69 65.17 -3.86
CA VAL A 6 -57.44 64.51 -4.15
C VAL A 6 -57.76 63.19 -4.92
N PRO A 7 -57.22 62.96 -6.11
CA PRO A 7 -57.47 61.70 -6.82
C PRO A 7 -56.65 60.53 -6.17
N GLY A 8 -57.41 59.53 -5.74
CA GLY A 8 -56.85 58.29 -5.23
C GLY A 8 -56.08 57.54 -6.36
N GLY A 9 -54.74 57.51 -6.26
CA GLY A 9 -53.94 56.76 -7.18
C GLY A 9 -54.18 55.25 -7.03
N SER A 10 -54.80 54.65 -8.04
CA SER A 10 -54.87 53.19 -8.14
C SER A 10 -53.48 52.60 -8.41
N VAL A 11 -52.97 51.83 -7.46
CA VAL A 11 -51.75 51.03 -7.63
C VAL A 11 -51.94 50.13 -8.85
N PRO A 12 -51.02 50.14 -9.84
CA PRO A 12 -51.19 49.41 -11.07
C PRO A 12 -51.35 47.89 -10.79
N ASP A 13 -52.43 47.34 -11.35
CA ASP A 13 -52.83 45.90 -11.27
C ASP A 13 -51.73 44.93 -11.81
N ASP A 14 -50.75 45.46 -12.45
CA ASP A 14 -49.60 44.74 -13.05
C ASP A 14 -48.68 44.12 -12.00
N ARG A 15 -48.41 44.77 -10.84
CA ARG A 15 -47.62 44.19 -9.77
C ARG A 15 -48.31 42.98 -9.14
N ARG A 16 -49.61 43.02 -8.98
CA ARG A 16 -50.39 41.91 -8.42
C ARG A 16 -50.46 40.73 -9.40
N ARG A 17 -50.44 41.01 -10.68
CA ARG A 17 -50.39 39.97 -11.73
C ARG A 17 -49.00 39.31 -11.81
N ASP A 18 -47.91 40.05 -11.66
CA ASP A 18 -46.54 39.53 -11.62
C ASP A 18 -46.27 38.72 -10.34
N GLU A 19 -46.75 39.19 -9.20
CA GLU A 19 -46.66 38.43 -7.93
C GLU A 19 -47.48 37.11 -8.02
N ARG A 20 -48.65 37.12 -8.63
CA ARG A 20 -49.45 35.91 -8.83
C ARG A 20 -48.77 34.94 -9.82
N ARG A 21 -48.13 35.45 -10.88
CA ARG A 21 -47.35 34.64 -11.85
C ARG A 21 -46.08 34.09 -11.22
N LEU A 22 -45.44 34.83 -10.35
CA LEU A 22 -44.23 34.34 -9.62
C LEU A 22 -44.64 33.26 -8.62
N ASN A 23 -45.69 33.49 -7.85
CA ASN A 23 -46.22 32.52 -6.90
C ASN A 23 -46.76 31.27 -7.55
N SER A 24 -47.41 31.37 -8.73
CA SER A 24 -47.84 30.16 -9.48
C SER A 24 -46.65 29.40 -10.02
N ARG A 25 -45.61 30.05 -10.54
CA ARG A 25 -44.38 29.38 -10.98
C ARG A 25 -43.60 28.71 -9.85
N LEU A 26 -43.65 29.29 -8.62
CA LEU A 26 -43.04 28.66 -7.44
C LEU A 26 -43.91 27.51 -6.90
N ALA A 27 -45.26 27.58 -7.08
CA ALA A 27 -46.17 26.49 -6.72
C ALA A 27 -46.15 25.33 -7.71
N ASP A 28 -45.78 25.58 -8.96
CA ASP A 28 -45.66 24.56 -10.04
C ASP A 28 -44.29 23.83 -10.05
N LEU A 29 -43.35 24.18 -9.11
CA LEU A 29 -42.19 23.35 -8.88
C LEU A 29 -42.67 21.99 -8.35
N PRO A 30 -42.28 20.85 -8.98
CA PRO A 30 -42.70 19.52 -8.57
C PRO A 30 -42.13 19.16 -7.20
N ALA A 31 -42.67 19.82 -6.16
CA ALA A 31 -42.26 19.60 -4.77
C ALA A 31 -42.22 18.12 -4.35
N PRO A 32 -43.16 17.24 -4.77
CA PRO A 32 -43.09 15.83 -4.45
C PRO A 32 -41.98 15.10 -5.21
N GLU A 33 -41.65 15.49 -6.45
CA GLU A 33 -40.55 14.87 -7.22
C GLU A 33 -39.18 15.28 -6.73
N VAL A 34 -39.00 16.57 -6.44
CA VAL A 34 -37.75 17.09 -5.85
C VAL A 34 -37.52 16.45 -4.48
N ARG A 35 -38.54 16.37 -3.63
CA ARG A 35 -38.46 15.72 -2.32
C ARG A 35 -38.13 14.22 -2.45
N ARG A 36 -38.74 13.51 -3.39
CA ARG A 36 -38.39 12.11 -3.66
C ARG A 36 -36.96 11.97 -4.16
N ALA A 37 -36.52 12.81 -5.08
CA ALA A 37 -35.14 12.80 -5.58
C ALA A 37 -34.15 13.06 -4.44
N VAL A 38 -34.36 14.08 -3.62
CA VAL A 38 -33.51 14.41 -2.48
C VAL A 38 -33.47 13.26 -1.47
N LEU A 39 -34.63 12.67 -1.12
CA LEU A 39 -34.70 11.52 -0.22
C LEU A 39 -33.94 10.29 -0.79
N THR A 40 -34.10 10.03 -2.09
CA THR A 40 -33.39 8.92 -2.75
C THR A 40 -31.88 9.14 -2.75
N TRP A 41 -31.42 10.36 -3.07
CA TRP A 41 -30.00 10.72 -3.02
C TRP A 41 -29.43 10.64 -1.60
N MET A 42 -30.19 11.13 -0.61
CA MET A 42 -29.76 11.07 0.79
C MET A 42 -29.68 9.62 1.29
N LEU A 43 -30.70 8.80 0.97
CA LEU A 43 -30.66 7.37 1.32
C LEU A 43 -29.50 6.65 0.64
N THR A 44 -29.29 6.92 -0.65
CA THR A 44 -28.15 6.34 -1.40
C THR A 44 -26.83 6.76 -0.80
N ALA A 45 -26.67 8.05 -0.46
CA ALA A 45 -25.46 8.55 0.19
C ALA A 45 -25.22 7.88 1.55
N ILE A 46 -26.26 7.72 2.37
CA ILE A 46 -26.15 7.03 3.67
C ILE A 46 -25.73 5.58 3.47
N VAL A 47 -26.37 4.86 2.55
CA VAL A 47 -26.03 3.45 2.25
C VAL A 47 -24.58 3.33 1.75
N VAL A 48 -24.13 4.21 0.86
CA VAL A 48 -22.77 4.25 0.35
C VAL A 48 -21.78 4.52 1.47
N VAL A 49 -22.06 5.50 2.34
CA VAL A 49 -21.18 5.84 3.48
C VAL A 49 -21.09 4.66 4.46
N LEU A 50 -22.22 4.04 4.80
CA LEU A 50 -22.26 2.84 5.66
C LEU A 50 -21.48 1.68 5.03
N PHE A 51 -21.66 1.45 3.72
CA PHE A 51 -20.93 0.42 2.98
C PHE A 51 -19.42 0.68 3.01
N LEU A 52 -18.98 1.90 2.69
CA LEU A 52 -17.57 2.28 2.73
C LEU A 52 -16.98 2.17 4.14
N TRP A 53 -17.75 2.56 5.15
CA TRP A 53 -17.35 2.41 6.55
C TRP A 53 -17.20 0.94 6.95
N MET A 54 -18.12 0.07 6.54
CA MET A 54 -18.05 -1.38 6.78
C MET A 54 -16.84 -2.02 6.08
N VAL A 55 -16.62 -1.69 4.82
CA VAL A 55 -15.59 -2.33 3.99
C VAL A 55 -14.19 -1.76 4.22
N ARG A 56 -14.06 -0.57 4.86
CA ARG A 56 -12.78 0.15 5.00
C ARG A 56 -11.61 -0.70 5.49
N HIS A 57 -11.84 -1.64 6.41
CA HIS A 57 -10.80 -2.49 6.99
C HIS A 57 -10.35 -3.62 6.06
N VAL A 58 -11.20 -4.02 5.12
CA VAL A 58 -10.90 -5.10 4.16
C VAL A 58 -10.69 -4.58 2.73
N LEU A 59 -10.97 -3.30 2.50
CA LEU A 59 -10.83 -2.66 1.19
C LEU A 59 -9.41 -2.82 0.62
N ILE A 60 -8.41 -2.59 1.47
CA ILE A 60 -7.00 -2.73 1.10
C ILE A 60 -6.70 -4.18 0.66
N ALA A 61 -7.21 -5.17 1.41
CA ALA A 61 -7.03 -6.58 1.06
C ALA A 61 -7.71 -6.92 -0.29
N GLY A 62 -8.91 -6.39 -0.54
CA GLY A 62 -9.60 -6.54 -1.82
C GLY A 62 -8.83 -5.92 -2.98
N ILE A 63 -8.37 -4.67 -2.84
CA ILE A 63 -7.57 -4.00 -3.87
C ILE A 63 -6.26 -4.76 -4.14
N LEU A 64 -5.58 -5.21 -3.09
CA LEU A 64 -4.38 -6.05 -3.24
C LEU A 64 -4.70 -7.36 -3.94
N GLY A 65 -5.85 -7.97 -3.65
CA GLY A 65 -6.33 -9.17 -4.36
C GLY A 65 -6.48 -8.94 -5.87
N ILE A 66 -7.10 -7.83 -6.27
CA ILE A 66 -7.22 -7.43 -7.68
C ILE A 66 -5.85 -7.24 -8.33
N VAL A 67 -4.97 -6.47 -7.67
CA VAL A 67 -3.65 -6.14 -8.19
C VAL A 67 -2.77 -7.38 -8.36
N ILE A 68 -2.71 -8.23 -7.35
CA ILE A 68 -1.91 -9.46 -7.38
C ILE A 68 -2.50 -10.46 -8.40
N ALA A 69 -3.82 -10.56 -8.50
CA ALA A 69 -4.46 -11.39 -9.53
C ALA A 69 -4.13 -10.90 -10.94
N ALA A 70 -4.21 -9.59 -11.20
CA ALA A 70 -3.83 -9.03 -12.49
C ALA A 70 -2.37 -9.34 -12.83
N TYR A 71 -1.47 -9.23 -11.85
CA TYR A 71 -0.05 -9.54 -12.03
C TYR A 71 0.23 -11.03 -12.24
N LEU A 72 -0.43 -11.90 -11.49
CA LEU A 72 -0.28 -13.36 -11.59
C LEU A 72 -1.11 -13.98 -12.74
N ARG A 73 -1.87 -13.19 -13.49
CA ARG A 73 -2.68 -13.67 -14.61
C ARG A 73 -1.89 -14.52 -15.61
N PRO A 74 -0.65 -14.18 -16.01
CA PRO A 74 0.12 -15.04 -16.91
C PRO A 74 0.42 -16.42 -16.33
N LEU A 75 0.69 -16.51 -15.03
CA LEU A 75 0.90 -17.78 -14.32
C LEU A 75 -0.40 -18.58 -14.26
N TYR A 76 -1.50 -17.93 -13.90
CA TYR A 76 -2.84 -18.52 -13.89
C TYR A 76 -3.20 -19.14 -15.25
N LEU A 77 -3.02 -18.40 -16.34
CA LEU A 77 -3.32 -18.89 -17.69
C LEU A 77 -2.46 -20.11 -18.09
N ARG A 78 -1.19 -20.16 -17.69
CA ARG A 78 -0.32 -21.33 -17.90
C ARG A 78 -0.80 -22.55 -17.13
N ILE A 79 -1.23 -22.37 -15.89
CA ILE A 79 -1.79 -23.45 -15.07
C ILE A 79 -3.14 -23.89 -15.64
N GLN A 80 -3.98 -22.94 -16.04
CA GLN A 80 -5.30 -23.22 -16.63
C GLN A 80 -5.20 -24.01 -17.93
N ALA A 81 -4.20 -23.70 -18.77
CA ALA A 81 -3.96 -24.45 -20.01
C ALA A 81 -3.63 -25.95 -19.75
N ARG A 82 -3.14 -26.28 -18.55
CA ARG A 82 -2.83 -27.67 -18.17
C ARG A 82 -3.95 -28.35 -17.40
N THR A 83 -4.69 -27.62 -16.57
CA THR A 83 -5.72 -28.18 -15.67
C THR A 83 -7.10 -28.20 -16.30
N GLY A 84 -7.36 -27.32 -17.27
CA GLY A 84 -8.68 -27.17 -17.93
C GLY A 84 -9.80 -26.62 -17.03
N ARG A 85 -9.52 -26.36 -15.72
CA ARG A 85 -10.53 -25.94 -14.73
C ARG A 85 -10.17 -24.59 -14.12
N ALA A 86 -10.99 -23.56 -14.35
CA ALA A 86 -10.71 -22.20 -13.92
C ALA A 86 -10.49 -22.07 -12.40
N MET A 87 -11.41 -22.59 -11.59
CA MET A 87 -11.32 -22.50 -10.12
C MET A 87 -10.11 -23.25 -9.57
N LEU A 88 -9.82 -24.45 -10.07
CA LEU A 88 -8.64 -25.21 -9.65
C LEU A 88 -7.36 -24.49 -10.00
N SER A 89 -7.29 -23.87 -11.17
CA SER A 89 -6.13 -23.08 -11.60
C SER A 89 -5.93 -21.84 -10.74
N ALA A 90 -7.01 -21.16 -10.33
CA ALA A 90 -6.96 -20.02 -9.42
C ALA A 90 -6.39 -20.44 -8.07
N VAL A 91 -6.90 -21.52 -7.49
CA VAL A 91 -6.42 -22.07 -6.21
C VAL A 91 -4.94 -22.46 -6.32
N LEU A 92 -4.55 -23.21 -7.35
CA LEU A 92 -3.14 -23.60 -7.53
C LEU A 92 -2.21 -22.41 -7.71
N THR A 93 -2.65 -21.37 -8.45
CA THR A 93 -1.85 -20.15 -8.64
C THR A 93 -1.64 -19.43 -7.30
N LEU A 94 -2.67 -19.33 -6.48
CA LEU A 94 -2.59 -18.72 -5.15
C LEU A 94 -1.72 -19.55 -4.20
N LEU A 95 -1.85 -20.87 -4.21
CA LEU A 95 -1.05 -21.77 -3.37
C LEU A 95 0.46 -21.69 -3.68
N VAL A 96 0.84 -21.59 -4.96
CA VAL A 96 2.25 -21.43 -5.37
C VAL A 96 2.89 -20.19 -4.71
N VAL A 97 2.11 -19.12 -4.47
CA VAL A 97 2.63 -17.89 -3.82
C VAL A 97 2.49 -17.95 -2.31
N ILE A 98 1.35 -18.46 -1.82
CA ILE A 98 1.02 -18.40 -0.40
C ILE A 98 1.81 -19.42 0.42
N ILE A 99 1.99 -20.63 -0.08
CA ILE A 99 2.71 -21.69 0.65
C ILE A 99 4.13 -21.28 1.01
N PRO A 100 4.97 -20.76 0.08
CA PRO A 100 6.31 -20.28 0.43
C PRO A 100 6.28 -19.12 1.44
N VAL A 101 5.34 -18.16 1.28
CA VAL A 101 5.23 -17.01 2.18
C VAL A 101 4.83 -17.46 3.59
N LEU A 102 3.80 -18.29 3.72
CA LEU A 102 3.36 -18.81 5.02
C LEU A 102 4.41 -19.72 5.64
N GLY A 103 5.08 -20.57 4.84
CA GLY A 103 6.16 -21.44 5.31
C GLY A 103 7.31 -20.64 5.90
N ALA A 104 7.70 -19.56 5.24
CA ALA A 104 8.76 -18.71 5.74
C ALA A 104 8.35 -17.87 6.96
N LEU A 105 7.11 -17.38 7.01
CA LEU A 105 6.60 -16.70 8.21
C LEU A 105 6.52 -17.66 9.40
N ALA A 106 6.06 -18.90 9.19
CA ALA A 106 6.02 -19.92 10.23
C ALA A 106 7.44 -20.28 10.73
N TYR A 107 8.38 -20.48 9.81
CA TYR A 107 9.79 -20.72 10.17
C TYR A 107 10.38 -19.54 10.96
N SER A 108 10.15 -18.31 10.50
CA SER A 108 10.61 -17.11 11.19
C SER A 108 10.02 -16.97 12.60
N TYR A 109 8.76 -17.37 12.77
CA TYR A 109 8.09 -17.37 14.06
C TYR A 109 8.73 -18.36 15.02
N LEU A 110 8.97 -19.61 14.58
CA LEU A 110 9.60 -20.63 15.41
C LEU A 110 10.99 -20.20 15.85
N GLU A 111 11.81 -19.71 14.93
CA GLU A 111 13.15 -19.19 15.23
C GLU A 111 13.11 -18.02 16.22
N LEU A 112 12.16 -17.08 16.04
CA LEU A 112 11.98 -15.95 16.96
C LEU A 112 11.63 -16.41 18.38
N VAL A 113 10.74 -17.39 18.50
CA VAL A 113 10.34 -17.96 19.81
C VAL A 113 11.53 -18.63 20.48
N ASP A 114 12.33 -19.40 19.73
CA ASP A 114 13.53 -20.07 20.24
C ASP A 114 14.58 -19.06 20.73
N VAL A 115 14.85 -18.02 19.95
CA VAL A 115 15.80 -16.94 20.33
C VAL A 115 15.32 -16.19 21.57
N LEU A 116 14.05 -15.84 21.64
CA LEU A 116 13.47 -15.15 22.80
C LEU A 116 13.47 -16.05 24.04
N GLY A 117 13.18 -17.34 23.88
CA GLY A 117 13.27 -18.35 24.93
C GLY A 117 14.71 -18.48 25.46
N TYR A 118 15.70 -18.51 24.59
CA TYR A 118 17.11 -18.51 24.97
C TYR A 118 17.50 -17.24 25.75
N ILE A 119 17.12 -16.05 25.26
CA ILE A 119 17.35 -14.77 25.97
C ILE A 119 16.69 -14.78 27.35
N ALA A 120 15.45 -15.28 27.44
CA ALA A 120 14.68 -15.32 28.69
C ALA A 120 15.31 -16.27 29.72
N SER A 121 15.90 -17.40 29.29
CA SER A 121 16.53 -18.37 30.17
C SER A 121 17.98 -18.02 30.55
N HIS A 122 18.68 -17.19 29.76
CA HIS A 122 20.09 -16.83 29.93
C HIS A 122 20.31 -15.31 30.08
N GLN A 123 19.39 -14.60 30.73
CA GLN A 123 19.38 -13.12 30.80
C GLN A 123 20.69 -12.53 31.32
N SER A 124 21.25 -13.09 32.41
CA SER A 124 22.50 -12.60 33.01
C SER A 124 23.72 -12.82 32.11
N GLU A 125 23.78 -13.96 31.43
CA GLU A 125 24.85 -14.29 30.51
C GLU A 125 24.79 -13.42 29.26
N VAL A 126 23.61 -13.27 28.65
CA VAL A 126 23.40 -12.40 27.48
C VAL A 126 23.72 -10.96 27.83
N ALA A 127 23.23 -10.45 28.97
CA ALA A 127 23.53 -9.09 29.41
C ALA A 127 25.04 -8.87 29.63
N GLY A 128 25.73 -9.82 30.28
CA GLY A 128 27.16 -9.75 30.50
C GLY A 128 27.97 -9.75 29.19
N ARG A 129 27.61 -10.58 28.23
CA ARG A 129 28.25 -10.62 26.90
C ARG A 129 28.03 -9.33 26.10
N ILE A 130 26.83 -8.75 26.16
CA ILE A 130 26.51 -7.48 25.50
C ILE A 130 27.30 -6.33 26.16
N ASP A 131 27.32 -6.26 27.48
CA ASP A 131 28.06 -5.25 28.21
C ASP A 131 29.58 -5.32 27.93
N ALA A 132 30.16 -6.53 27.95
CA ALA A 132 31.54 -6.75 27.59
C ALA A 132 31.87 -6.35 26.15
N ALA A 133 30.94 -6.60 25.20
CA ALA A 133 31.09 -6.21 23.81
C ALA A 133 31.03 -4.67 23.61
N LEU A 134 30.08 -3.99 24.31
CA LEU A 134 29.92 -2.55 24.24
C LEU A 134 31.11 -1.79 24.84
N ARG A 135 31.68 -2.27 25.94
CA ARG A 135 32.89 -1.67 26.58
C ARG A 135 34.12 -1.69 25.69
N ARG A 136 34.17 -2.53 24.67
CA ARG A 136 35.25 -2.54 23.67
C ARG A 136 35.14 -1.46 22.61
N LEU A 137 34.00 -0.77 22.54
CA LEU A 137 33.82 0.35 21.61
C LEU A 137 34.42 1.62 22.21
N PRO A 138 35.35 2.33 21.53
CA PRO A 138 36.16 3.43 22.12
C PRO A 138 35.30 4.59 22.64
N PHE A 139 34.08 4.74 22.18
CA PHE A 139 33.15 5.82 22.60
C PHE A 139 32.17 5.40 23.72
N MET A 140 32.20 4.12 24.13
CA MET A 140 31.32 3.59 25.19
C MET A 140 32.05 3.22 26.48
N GLU A 141 33.34 3.35 26.51
CA GLU A 141 34.22 2.93 27.62
C GLU A 141 33.90 3.67 28.93
N SER A 142 33.42 4.90 28.85
CA SER A 142 33.09 5.76 30.01
C SER A 142 31.60 5.68 30.44
N VAL A 143 30.77 4.93 29.72
CA VAL A 143 29.33 4.85 30.01
C VAL A 143 29.04 3.61 30.86
N ASN A 144 28.24 3.78 31.94
CA ASN A 144 27.75 2.65 32.70
C ASN A 144 26.68 1.92 31.88
N THR A 145 27.12 0.97 31.06
CA THR A 145 26.26 0.22 30.12
C THR A 145 25.57 -0.94 30.81
N ALA A 146 26.08 -1.48 31.91
CA ALA A 146 25.60 -2.70 32.55
C ALA A 146 24.12 -2.62 32.97
N ASP A 147 23.72 -1.56 33.67
CA ASP A 147 22.34 -1.39 34.11
C ASP A 147 21.37 -1.13 32.91
N THR A 148 21.87 -0.40 31.94
CA THR A 148 21.11 -0.11 30.71
C THR A 148 20.89 -1.39 29.90
N VAL A 149 21.95 -2.17 29.67
CA VAL A 149 21.89 -3.45 28.96
C VAL A 149 20.95 -4.42 29.69
N ARG A 150 21.10 -4.56 31.02
CA ARG A 150 20.25 -5.42 31.83
C ARG A 150 18.77 -5.03 31.69
N ARG A 151 18.48 -3.73 31.73
CA ARG A 151 17.11 -3.21 31.55
C ARG A 151 16.55 -3.57 30.16
N TYR A 152 17.33 -3.43 29.10
CA TYR A 152 16.91 -3.80 27.76
C TYR A 152 16.73 -5.31 27.58
N VAL A 153 17.60 -6.12 28.16
CA VAL A 153 17.45 -7.59 28.14
C VAL A 153 16.17 -8.02 28.87
N LEU A 154 15.86 -7.41 30.01
CA LEU A 154 14.62 -7.64 30.74
C LEU A 154 13.38 -7.20 29.92
N LEU A 155 13.46 -6.05 29.27
CA LEU A 155 12.39 -5.58 28.37
C LEU A 155 12.15 -6.56 27.21
N VAL A 156 13.22 -7.01 26.54
CA VAL A 156 13.12 -7.99 25.45
C VAL A 156 12.51 -9.30 25.94
N SER A 157 12.91 -9.77 27.14
CA SER A 157 12.33 -10.96 27.76
C SER A 157 10.83 -10.79 28.08
N ASP A 158 10.42 -9.64 28.63
CA ASP A 158 9.00 -9.32 28.91
C ASP A 158 8.18 -9.20 27.62
N TYR A 159 8.72 -8.56 26.60
CA TYR A 159 8.10 -8.54 25.26
C TYR A 159 8.00 -9.95 24.67
N GLY A 160 8.99 -10.82 24.88
CA GLY A 160 8.97 -12.19 24.43
C GLY A 160 7.75 -12.98 24.93
N THR A 161 7.31 -12.73 26.17
CA THR A 161 6.10 -13.36 26.72
C THR A 161 4.80 -12.80 26.13
N LYS A 162 4.81 -11.58 25.61
CA LYS A 162 3.65 -10.89 24.99
C LYS A 162 3.50 -11.18 23.50
N ILE A 163 4.58 -11.54 22.82
CA ILE A 163 4.60 -11.81 21.37
C ILE A 163 3.59 -12.89 20.96
N PRO A 164 3.45 -14.05 21.63
CA PRO A 164 2.47 -15.07 21.24
C PRO A 164 1.04 -14.55 21.21
N ASN A 165 0.65 -13.72 22.18
CA ASN A 165 -0.68 -13.12 22.22
C ASN A 165 -0.88 -12.07 21.14
N ALA A 166 0.12 -11.21 20.92
CA ALA A 166 0.08 -10.21 19.85
C ALA A 166 -0.01 -10.86 18.46
N ILE A 167 0.71 -11.97 18.24
CA ILE A 167 0.64 -12.74 17.00
C ILE A 167 -0.75 -13.40 16.87
N ARG A 168 -1.31 -13.96 17.94
CA ARG A 168 -2.66 -14.54 17.89
C ARG A 168 -3.70 -13.53 17.47
N GLU A 169 -3.69 -12.31 18.00
CA GLU A 169 -4.57 -11.23 17.57
C GLU A 169 -4.33 -10.81 16.12
N ALA A 170 -3.06 -10.70 15.73
CA ALA A 170 -2.69 -10.39 14.36
C ALA A 170 -3.17 -11.46 13.38
N VAL A 171 -3.03 -12.75 13.72
CA VAL A 171 -3.51 -13.88 12.90
C VAL A 171 -5.02 -13.82 12.70
N VAL A 172 -5.81 -13.51 13.74
CA VAL A 172 -7.26 -13.37 13.61
C VAL A 172 -7.63 -12.22 12.66
N LYS A 173 -7.00 -11.07 12.81
CA LYS A 173 -7.23 -9.91 11.91
C LYS A 173 -6.75 -10.20 10.49
N LEU A 174 -5.61 -10.83 10.36
CA LEU A 174 -5.01 -11.19 9.07
C LEU A 174 -5.80 -12.27 8.35
N SER A 175 -6.41 -13.23 9.06
CA SER A 175 -7.22 -14.29 8.44
C SER A 175 -8.44 -13.74 7.69
N VAL A 176 -9.11 -12.73 8.24
CA VAL A 176 -10.22 -12.04 7.56
C VAL A 176 -9.72 -11.32 6.31
N ALA A 177 -8.63 -10.54 6.45
CA ALA A 177 -8.03 -9.84 5.32
C ALA A 177 -7.53 -10.81 4.24
N LEU A 178 -6.90 -11.91 4.64
CA LEU A 178 -6.42 -12.97 3.74
C LEU A 178 -7.59 -13.65 3.02
N THR A 179 -8.69 -13.94 3.71
CA THR A 179 -9.89 -14.51 3.09
C THR A 179 -10.43 -13.59 2.00
N ILE A 180 -10.60 -12.30 2.29
CA ILE A 180 -11.07 -11.32 1.30
C ILE A 180 -10.08 -11.20 0.13
N PHE A 181 -8.78 -11.15 0.43
CA PHE A 181 -7.73 -11.14 -0.59
C PHE A 181 -7.83 -12.35 -1.52
N LEU A 182 -7.93 -13.56 -0.95
CA LEU A 182 -7.99 -14.81 -1.72
C LEU A 182 -9.26 -14.93 -2.55
N LEU A 183 -10.41 -14.62 -1.96
CA LEU A 183 -11.69 -14.65 -2.68
C LEU A 183 -11.70 -13.63 -3.82
N THR A 184 -11.21 -12.40 -3.56
CA THR A 184 -11.12 -11.37 -4.60
C THR A 184 -10.17 -11.78 -5.71
N ALA A 185 -8.98 -12.29 -5.37
CA ALA A 185 -8.02 -12.75 -6.36
C ALA A 185 -8.55 -13.92 -7.19
N ALA A 186 -9.20 -14.91 -6.54
CA ALA A 186 -9.82 -16.04 -7.24
C ALA A 186 -10.92 -15.57 -8.19
N TYR A 187 -11.80 -14.66 -7.74
CA TYR A 187 -12.86 -14.09 -8.56
C TYR A 187 -12.31 -13.31 -9.76
N VAL A 188 -11.27 -12.52 -9.56
CA VAL A 188 -10.60 -11.80 -10.67
C VAL A 188 -9.97 -12.78 -11.66
N PHE A 189 -9.38 -13.89 -11.21
CA PHE A 189 -8.84 -14.90 -12.11
C PHE A 189 -9.90 -15.54 -12.97
N THR A 190 -11.03 -15.95 -12.37
CA THR A 190 -12.07 -16.70 -13.07
C THR A 190 -12.93 -15.82 -13.96
N ASP A 191 -13.22 -14.60 -13.55
CA ASP A 191 -14.24 -13.72 -14.15
C ASP A 191 -13.68 -12.41 -14.73
N ALA A 192 -12.35 -12.27 -14.89
CA ALA A 192 -11.71 -11.05 -15.38
C ALA A 192 -12.37 -10.45 -16.61
N ASP A 193 -12.66 -11.27 -17.62
CA ASP A 193 -13.23 -10.80 -18.89
C ASP A 193 -14.69 -10.32 -18.72
N SER A 194 -15.44 -10.93 -17.83
CA SER A 194 -16.80 -10.52 -17.48
C SER A 194 -16.81 -9.20 -16.71
N ILE A 195 -15.89 -9.05 -15.74
CA ILE A 195 -15.71 -7.81 -14.98
C ILE A 195 -15.35 -6.65 -15.93
N VAL A 196 -14.39 -6.86 -16.82
CA VAL A 196 -13.97 -5.83 -17.79
C VAL A 196 -15.13 -5.45 -18.71
N ARG A 197 -15.87 -6.43 -19.25
CA ARG A 197 -17.06 -6.16 -20.08
C ARG A 197 -18.13 -5.39 -19.32
N TYR A 198 -18.42 -5.79 -18.07
CA TYR A 198 -19.40 -5.12 -17.23
C TYR A 198 -19.02 -3.66 -16.97
N VAL A 199 -17.79 -3.41 -16.54
CA VAL A 199 -17.29 -2.04 -16.31
C VAL A 199 -17.36 -1.22 -17.60
N ARG A 200 -16.93 -1.80 -18.72
CA ARG A 200 -16.97 -1.14 -20.03
C ARG A 200 -18.40 -0.78 -20.45
N SER A 201 -19.39 -1.63 -20.19
CA SER A 201 -20.79 -1.37 -20.54
C SER A 201 -21.43 -0.24 -19.72
N LYS A 202 -20.86 0.09 -18.56
CA LYS A 202 -21.38 1.15 -17.66
C LYS A 202 -20.70 2.51 -17.90
N VAL A 203 -19.56 2.54 -18.58
CA VAL A 203 -18.86 3.79 -18.89
C VAL A 203 -19.36 4.34 -20.22
N PRO A 204 -19.96 5.55 -20.26
CA PRO A 204 -20.38 6.17 -21.51
C PRO A 204 -19.18 6.42 -22.44
N GLN A 205 -19.39 6.28 -23.76
CA GLN A 205 -18.34 6.44 -24.77
C GLN A 205 -17.59 7.80 -24.69
N ARG A 206 -18.26 8.85 -24.22
CA ARG A 206 -17.63 10.17 -24.01
C ARG A 206 -16.42 10.14 -23.05
N TYR A 207 -16.30 9.10 -22.21
CA TYR A 207 -15.19 8.94 -21.26
C TYR A 207 -14.16 7.90 -21.71
N ASP A 208 -14.22 7.38 -22.94
CA ASP A 208 -13.29 6.35 -23.43
C ASP A 208 -11.84 6.78 -23.35
N ARG A 209 -11.50 8.05 -23.70
CA ARG A 209 -10.13 8.58 -23.55
C ARG A 209 -9.64 8.59 -22.12
N LEU A 210 -10.50 9.06 -21.18
CA LEU A 210 -10.17 9.02 -19.74
C LEU A 210 -9.96 7.59 -19.26
N ARG A 211 -10.82 6.66 -19.65
CA ARG A 211 -10.70 5.25 -19.32
C ARG A 211 -9.39 4.66 -19.83
N GLU A 212 -9.00 4.91 -21.08
CA GLU A 212 -7.75 4.42 -21.64
C GLU A 212 -6.54 5.00 -20.91
N ALA A 213 -6.55 6.30 -20.61
CA ALA A 213 -5.51 6.94 -19.82
C ALA A 213 -5.41 6.34 -18.41
N LEU A 214 -6.54 6.09 -17.74
CA LEU A 214 -6.58 5.45 -16.43
C LEU A 214 -6.01 4.03 -16.47
N VAL A 215 -6.44 3.21 -17.43
CA VAL A 215 -5.94 1.84 -17.57
C VAL A 215 -4.45 1.83 -17.86
N THR A 216 -3.97 2.63 -18.81
CA THR A 216 -2.56 2.70 -19.19
C THR A 216 -1.69 3.16 -18.02
N ASN A 217 -2.09 4.25 -17.34
CA ASN A 217 -1.32 4.79 -16.24
C ASN A 217 -1.29 3.83 -15.05
N VAL A 218 -2.43 3.26 -14.65
CA VAL A 218 -2.49 2.30 -13.53
C VAL A 218 -1.68 1.05 -13.84
N THR A 219 -1.83 0.49 -15.04
CA THR A 219 -1.08 -0.72 -15.43
C THR A 219 0.42 -0.43 -15.48
N GLY A 220 0.83 0.71 -16.04
CA GLY A 220 2.23 1.11 -16.12
C GLY A 220 2.86 1.27 -14.73
N VAL A 221 2.22 2.02 -13.83
CA VAL A 221 2.76 2.22 -12.47
C VAL A 221 2.76 0.94 -11.65
N LEU A 222 1.75 0.08 -11.79
CA LEU A 222 1.72 -1.24 -11.15
C LEU A 222 2.87 -2.11 -11.63
N TYR A 223 3.08 -2.21 -12.94
CA TYR A 223 4.17 -2.97 -13.51
C TYR A 223 5.51 -2.48 -12.98
N GLY A 224 5.74 -1.16 -13.02
CA GLY A 224 6.96 -0.54 -12.50
C GLY A 224 7.18 -0.83 -11.01
N ALA A 225 6.15 -0.67 -10.18
CA ALA A 225 6.23 -0.89 -8.75
C ALA A 225 6.52 -2.36 -8.39
N ILE A 226 5.84 -3.32 -9.02
CA ILE A 226 6.02 -4.74 -8.75
C ILE A 226 7.37 -5.22 -9.28
N TYR A 227 7.73 -4.88 -10.52
CA TYR A 227 9.01 -5.25 -11.12
C TYR A 227 10.19 -4.72 -10.30
N SER A 228 10.17 -3.44 -9.93
CA SER A 228 11.22 -2.85 -9.11
C SER A 228 11.32 -3.50 -7.74
N THR A 229 10.18 -3.84 -7.13
CA THR A 229 10.14 -4.49 -5.82
C THR A 229 10.77 -5.88 -5.87
N LEU A 230 10.39 -6.72 -6.82
CA LEU A 230 10.94 -8.07 -6.96
C LEU A 230 12.43 -8.05 -7.27
N LEU A 231 12.84 -7.21 -8.23
CA LEU A 231 14.26 -7.10 -8.63
C LEU A 231 15.13 -6.57 -7.48
N THR A 232 14.70 -5.49 -6.83
CA THR A 232 15.48 -4.90 -5.73
C THR A 232 15.49 -5.81 -4.52
N GLN A 233 14.42 -6.56 -4.27
CA GLN A 233 14.38 -7.52 -3.17
C GLN A 233 15.31 -8.71 -3.43
N GLY A 234 15.37 -9.22 -4.66
CA GLY A 234 16.35 -10.23 -5.05
C GLY A 234 17.79 -9.74 -4.87
N LEU A 235 18.07 -8.49 -5.28
CA LEU A 235 19.40 -7.90 -5.11
C LEU A 235 19.80 -7.72 -3.64
N LYS A 236 18.89 -7.25 -2.79
CA LYS A 236 19.10 -7.16 -1.34
C LYS A 236 19.41 -8.51 -0.71
N THR A 237 18.65 -9.52 -1.09
CA THR A 237 18.84 -10.91 -0.65
C THR A 237 20.21 -11.41 -1.01
N LEU A 238 20.66 -11.15 -2.26
CA LEU A 238 22.00 -11.50 -2.69
C LEU A 238 23.08 -10.81 -1.87
N VAL A 239 22.94 -9.50 -1.59
CA VAL A 239 23.87 -8.74 -0.74
C VAL A 239 23.94 -9.34 0.67
N ILE A 240 22.80 -9.64 1.29
CA ILE A 240 22.75 -10.27 2.63
C ILE A 240 23.39 -11.67 2.60
N PHE A 241 23.11 -12.47 1.57
CA PHE A 241 23.72 -13.78 1.41
C PHE A 241 25.24 -13.72 1.34
N LEU A 242 25.75 -12.84 0.47
CA LEU A 242 27.20 -12.66 0.29
C LEU A 242 27.90 -12.13 1.54
N LEU A 243 27.28 -11.19 2.25
CA LEU A 243 27.81 -10.67 3.53
C LEU A 243 27.84 -11.76 4.59
N ASN A 244 26.77 -12.54 4.74
CA ASN A 244 26.72 -13.64 5.70
C ASN A 244 27.79 -14.71 5.38
N LEU A 245 27.97 -15.02 4.11
CA LEU A 245 28.99 -15.96 3.66
C LEU A 245 30.41 -15.44 3.94
N ALA A 246 30.68 -14.19 3.58
CA ALA A 246 31.99 -13.55 3.78
C ALA A 246 32.39 -13.44 5.27
N PHE A 247 31.42 -13.22 6.15
CA PHE A 247 31.68 -13.11 7.60
C PHE A 247 31.57 -14.45 8.35
N GLY A 248 31.31 -15.55 7.64
CA GLY A 248 31.20 -16.88 8.25
C GLY A 248 30.01 -17.03 9.17
N VAL A 249 28.91 -16.35 8.84
CA VAL A 249 27.63 -16.46 9.58
C VAL A 249 26.98 -17.80 9.24
N PRO A 250 26.60 -18.61 10.24
CA PRO A 250 25.91 -19.86 10.00
C PRO A 250 24.53 -19.58 9.35
N LEU A 251 24.00 -20.58 8.64
CA LEU A 251 22.67 -20.48 8.00
C LEU A 251 22.54 -19.30 7.02
N ALA A 252 23.61 -18.89 6.35
CA ALA A 252 23.65 -17.74 5.45
C ALA A 252 22.52 -17.78 4.38
N ALA A 253 22.23 -18.95 3.82
CA ALA A 253 21.15 -19.13 2.84
C ALA A 253 19.76 -18.94 3.46
N VAL A 254 19.55 -19.45 4.68
CA VAL A 254 18.28 -19.30 5.41
C VAL A 254 18.02 -17.83 5.75
N LEU A 255 19.04 -17.14 6.27
CA LEU A 255 18.96 -15.69 6.58
C LEU A 255 18.73 -14.86 5.31
N ALA A 256 19.27 -15.26 4.18
CA ALA A 256 19.02 -14.61 2.90
C ALA A 256 17.56 -14.80 2.44
N ILE A 257 17.01 -16.01 2.53
CA ILE A 257 15.60 -16.29 2.22
C ILE A 257 14.68 -15.50 3.16
N LEU A 258 15.02 -15.48 4.45
CA LEU A 258 14.29 -14.70 5.44
C LEU A 258 14.33 -13.21 5.11
N SER A 259 15.51 -12.67 4.72
CA SER A 259 15.65 -11.28 4.26
C SER A 259 14.82 -10.99 3.02
N PHE A 260 14.71 -11.94 2.08
CA PHE A 260 13.83 -11.77 0.91
C PHE A 260 12.39 -11.55 1.31
N ILE A 261 11.87 -12.35 2.22
CA ILE A 261 10.47 -12.29 2.65
C ILE A 261 10.20 -11.08 3.54
N ILE A 262 11.04 -10.86 4.56
CA ILE A 262 10.90 -9.72 5.47
C ILE A 262 11.07 -8.39 4.72
N GLY A 263 11.92 -8.36 3.73
CA GLY A 263 12.21 -7.16 2.96
C GLY A 263 11.06 -6.64 2.10
N PHE A 264 9.98 -7.41 1.93
CA PHE A 264 8.72 -6.89 1.38
C PHE A 264 8.02 -5.95 2.36
N PHE A 265 8.30 -6.05 3.66
CA PHE A 265 7.72 -5.17 4.68
C PHE A 265 8.56 -3.89 4.82
N PRO A 266 8.05 -2.71 4.42
CA PRO A 266 8.86 -1.49 4.34
C PRO A 266 9.37 -1.00 5.69
N ILE A 267 8.59 -1.20 6.75
CA ILE A 267 8.94 -0.75 8.12
C ILE A 267 10.02 -1.65 8.71
N VAL A 268 9.90 -2.95 8.49
CA VAL A 268 10.81 -3.95 9.05
C VAL A 268 12.08 -4.06 8.19
N GLY A 269 11.96 -4.04 6.88
CA GLY A 269 13.07 -3.94 5.92
C GLY A 269 14.22 -4.93 6.08
N SER A 270 15.23 -4.77 5.27
CA SER A 270 16.43 -5.63 5.32
C SER A 270 17.27 -5.47 6.58
N TRP A 271 17.14 -4.33 7.29
CA TRP A 271 17.87 -4.07 8.52
C TRP A 271 17.52 -5.05 9.63
N SER A 272 16.30 -5.61 9.62
CA SER A 272 15.85 -6.63 10.56
C SER A 272 16.63 -7.95 10.47
N VAL A 273 17.41 -8.14 9.41
CA VAL A 273 18.29 -9.29 9.27
C VAL A 273 19.74 -8.92 9.56
N TYR A 274 20.28 -7.88 8.91
CA TYR A 274 21.69 -7.56 9.08
C TYR A 274 22.03 -6.95 10.45
N VAL A 275 21.09 -6.27 11.13
CA VAL A 275 21.34 -5.73 12.47
C VAL A 275 21.43 -6.84 13.54
N PRO A 276 20.49 -7.80 13.62
CA PRO A 276 20.65 -8.95 14.53
C PRO A 276 21.88 -9.80 14.22
N VAL A 277 22.22 -9.99 12.95
CA VAL A 277 23.45 -10.71 12.55
C VAL A 277 24.71 -9.95 13.01
N ALA A 278 24.73 -8.61 12.89
CA ALA A 278 25.83 -7.80 13.42
C ALA A 278 25.92 -7.91 14.94
N ALA A 279 24.79 -7.88 15.64
CA ALA A 279 24.76 -8.10 17.08
C ALA A 279 25.28 -9.50 17.46
N TRP A 280 24.91 -10.53 16.71
CA TRP A 280 25.44 -11.87 16.90
C TRP A 280 26.96 -11.94 16.68
N LEU A 281 27.49 -11.30 15.61
CA LEU A 281 28.94 -11.21 15.35
C LEU A 281 29.69 -10.52 16.49
N LEU A 282 29.10 -9.46 17.05
CA LEU A 282 29.67 -8.72 18.17
C LEU A 282 29.70 -9.54 19.46
N VAL A 283 28.58 -10.16 19.80
CA VAL A 283 28.37 -10.82 21.11
C VAL A 283 28.97 -12.22 21.15
N PHE A 284 28.77 -13.03 20.10
CA PHE A 284 29.14 -14.44 20.10
C PHE A 284 30.44 -14.78 19.34
N ARG A 285 30.82 -13.94 18.37
CA ARG A 285 32.05 -14.11 17.59
C ARG A 285 33.17 -13.16 17.98
N ASP A 286 32.90 -12.27 18.92
CA ASP A 286 33.89 -11.30 19.41
C ASP A 286 34.59 -10.53 18.30
N SER A 287 33.82 -10.12 17.29
CA SER A 287 34.33 -9.52 16.06
C SER A 287 33.66 -8.17 15.78
N PRO A 288 34.08 -7.08 16.50
CA PRO A 288 33.46 -5.76 16.34
C PRO A 288 33.65 -5.18 14.94
N VAL A 289 34.77 -5.48 14.28
CA VAL A 289 35.04 -5.02 12.91
C VAL A 289 34.05 -5.64 11.93
N ARG A 290 33.80 -6.96 12.00
CA ARG A 290 32.82 -7.61 11.12
C ARG A 290 31.40 -7.15 11.42
N ALA A 291 31.06 -6.95 12.69
CA ALA A 291 29.77 -6.40 13.09
C ALA A 291 29.57 -4.98 12.53
N GLY A 292 30.55 -4.10 12.67
CA GLY A 292 30.53 -2.75 12.11
C GLY A 292 30.43 -2.75 10.58
N LEU A 293 31.21 -3.58 9.89
CA LEU A 293 31.12 -3.73 8.44
C LEU A 293 29.77 -4.28 7.98
N MET A 294 29.16 -5.22 8.73
CA MET A 294 27.84 -5.76 8.43
C MET A 294 26.77 -4.66 8.45
N VAL A 295 26.78 -3.81 9.48
CA VAL A 295 25.85 -2.67 9.57
C VAL A 295 26.14 -1.63 8.49
N LEU A 296 27.40 -1.25 8.32
CA LEU A 296 27.79 -0.22 7.36
C LEU A 296 27.44 -0.61 5.93
N VAL A 297 27.87 -1.79 5.49
CA VAL A 297 27.61 -2.27 4.13
C VAL A 297 26.12 -2.57 3.95
N GLY A 298 25.48 -3.19 4.95
CA GLY A 298 24.05 -3.44 4.95
C GLY A 298 23.24 -2.15 4.82
N PHE A 299 23.59 -1.10 5.57
CA PHE A 299 22.95 0.21 5.48
C PHE A 299 23.20 0.88 4.13
N LEU A 300 24.47 1.00 3.72
CA LEU A 300 24.81 1.70 2.47
C LEU A 300 24.23 1.01 1.23
N LEU A 301 24.37 -0.31 1.12
CA LEU A 301 23.90 -1.03 -0.06
C LEU A 301 22.38 -1.30 0.02
N ASN A 302 21.88 -1.94 1.09
CA ASN A 302 20.48 -2.37 1.11
C ASN A 302 19.50 -1.24 1.41
N THR A 303 19.84 -0.34 2.35
CA THR A 303 18.90 0.72 2.74
C THR A 303 19.08 1.94 1.84
N LEU A 304 20.28 2.50 1.75
CA LEU A 304 20.47 3.75 1.03
C LEU A 304 20.45 3.54 -0.49
N PHE A 305 21.30 2.67 -1.02
CA PHE A 305 21.43 2.52 -2.46
C PHE A 305 20.24 1.77 -3.07
N ILE A 306 19.93 0.56 -2.59
CA ILE A 306 18.91 -0.28 -3.24
C ILE A 306 17.50 0.20 -2.91
N SER A 307 17.18 0.49 -1.62
CA SER A 307 15.81 0.85 -1.25
C SER A 307 15.44 2.28 -1.59
N THR A 308 16.36 3.24 -1.31
CA THR A 308 16.03 4.66 -1.42
C THR A 308 16.28 5.21 -2.82
N TYR A 309 17.28 4.70 -3.53
CA TYR A 309 17.61 5.19 -4.86
C TYR A 309 17.19 4.24 -5.99
N LEU A 310 17.66 2.97 -5.95
CA LEU A 310 17.51 2.04 -7.09
C LEU A 310 16.04 1.63 -7.29
N ARG A 311 15.30 1.37 -6.22
CA ARG A 311 13.90 0.95 -6.28
C ARG A 311 13.01 1.99 -6.96
N PRO A 312 12.97 3.27 -6.52
CA PRO A 312 12.16 4.29 -7.19
C PRO A 312 12.60 4.55 -8.62
N LYS A 313 13.92 4.48 -8.90
CA LYS A 313 14.46 4.66 -10.24
C LYS A 313 13.95 3.59 -11.20
N ILE A 314 14.08 2.31 -10.85
CA ILE A 314 13.59 1.21 -11.67
C ILE A 314 12.07 1.26 -11.80
N ALA A 315 11.35 1.58 -10.71
CA ALA A 315 9.90 1.71 -10.75
C ALA A 315 9.46 2.81 -11.73
N ALA A 316 10.13 3.96 -11.72
CA ALA A 316 9.84 5.06 -12.63
C ALA A 316 10.12 4.68 -14.10
N GLU A 317 11.32 4.15 -14.38
CA GLU A 317 11.72 3.73 -15.71
C GLU A 317 10.79 2.66 -16.30
N ARG A 318 10.40 1.68 -15.49
CA ARG A 318 9.52 0.59 -15.93
C ARG A 318 8.04 0.97 -16.00
N SER A 319 7.62 1.99 -15.26
CA SER A 319 6.25 2.48 -15.34
C SER A 319 5.98 3.24 -16.64
N GLY A 320 6.97 4.00 -17.13
CA GLY A 320 6.80 4.91 -18.27
C GLY A 320 5.81 6.06 -18.03
N VAL A 321 5.28 6.18 -16.82
CA VAL A 321 4.20 7.12 -16.47
C VAL A 321 4.68 8.21 -15.53
N LEU A 322 5.42 7.83 -14.49
CA LEU A 322 5.93 8.73 -13.45
C LEU A 322 7.45 8.87 -13.60
N ASN A 323 7.96 10.08 -13.38
CA ASN A 323 9.40 10.28 -13.26
C ASN A 323 9.91 9.80 -11.88
N PHE A 324 11.23 9.81 -11.68
CA PHE A 324 11.86 9.37 -10.43
C PHE A 324 11.28 10.07 -9.20
N TYR A 325 11.13 11.39 -9.24
CA TYR A 325 10.65 12.19 -8.11
C TYR A 325 9.23 11.79 -7.70
N TRP A 326 8.28 11.78 -8.65
CA TRP A 326 6.89 11.40 -8.37
C TRP A 326 6.75 9.94 -7.96
N MET A 327 7.57 9.04 -8.51
CA MET A 327 7.59 7.64 -8.09
C MET A 327 8.13 7.50 -6.66
N PHE A 328 9.19 8.23 -6.32
CA PHE A 328 9.75 8.25 -4.95
C PHE A 328 8.72 8.78 -3.95
N VAL A 329 8.11 9.93 -4.23
CA VAL A 329 7.04 10.51 -3.39
C VAL A 329 5.89 9.52 -3.23
N ALA A 330 5.45 8.89 -4.34
CA ALA A 330 4.37 7.90 -4.32
C ALA A 330 4.68 6.70 -3.41
N LEU A 331 5.88 6.15 -3.51
CA LEU A 331 6.31 5.01 -2.69
C LEU A 331 6.42 5.40 -1.21
N VAL A 332 7.04 6.53 -0.89
CA VAL A 332 7.24 6.97 0.50
C VAL A 332 5.92 7.32 1.16
N THR A 333 5.12 8.18 0.53
CA THR A 333 3.82 8.58 1.09
C THR A 333 2.83 7.41 1.14
N GLY A 334 2.84 6.56 0.11
CA GLY A 334 2.04 5.35 0.08
C GLY A 334 2.35 4.42 1.25
N VAL A 335 3.63 4.12 1.47
CA VAL A 335 4.08 3.29 2.60
C VAL A 335 3.72 3.93 3.95
N TYR A 336 3.93 5.23 4.09
CA TYR A 336 3.58 5.95 5.32
C TYR A 336 2.09 5.87 5.63
N THR A 337 1.22 5.99 4.60
CA THR A 337 -0.23 6.03 4.78
C THR A 337 -0.86 4.63 4.87
N PHE A 338 -0.42 3.69 4.04
CA PHE A 338 -1.06 2.38 3.85
C PHE A 338 -0.15 1.20 4.25
N GLY A 339 1.01 1.46 4.85
CA GLY A 339 1.99 0.42 5.20
C GLY A 339 2.46 -0.35 3.96
N LEU A 340 2.52 -1.69 4.07
CA LEU A 340 2.98 -2.57 2.97
C LEU A 340 2.16 -2.38 1.68
N ALA A 341 0.85 -2.24 1.79
CA ALA A 341 -0.03 -2.01 0.65
C ALA A 341 0.31 -0.71 -0.10
N GLY A 342 0.89 0.27 0.60
CA GLY A 342 1.28 1.56 0.03
C GLY A 342 2.34 1.49 -1.05
N ILE A 343 3.14 0.42 -1.11
CA ILE A 343 4.09 0.18 -2.22
C ILE A 343 3.37 0.12 -3.57
N LEU A 344 2.15 -0.40 -3.57
CA LEU A 344 1.31 -0.50 -4.77
C LEU A 344 0.29 0.64 -4.84
N LEU A 345 -0.38 0.95 -3.73
CA LEU A 345 -1.44 1.97 -3.70
C LEU A 345 -0.90 3.38 -3.92
N GLY A 346 0.29 3.71 -3.40
CA GLY A 346 0.90 5.03 -3.60
C GLY A 346 1.08 5.37 -5.09
N PRO A 347 1.84 4.57 -5.85
CA PRO A 347 1.98 4.76 -7.29
C PRO A 347 0.66 4.74 -8.07
N ILE A 348 -0.29 3.86 -7.70
CA ILE A 348 -1.62 3.83 -8.32
C ILE A 348 -2.34 5.15 -8.14
N LEU A 349 -2.40 5.69 -6.91
CA LEU A 349 -3.11 6.93 -6.61
C LEU A 349 -2.51 8.12 -7.36
N ILE A 350 -1.16 8.23 -7.40
CA ILE A 350 -0.50 9.29 -8.17
C ILE A 350 -0.69 9.09 -9.68
N GLY A 351 -0.63 7.85 -10.16
CA GLY A 351 -0.93 7.53 -11.57
C GLY A 351 -2.36 7.86 -11.98
N LEU A 352 -3.34 7.59 -11.09
CA LEU A 352 -4.73 7.99 -11.29
C LEU A 352 -4.88 9.52 -11.31
N LEU A 353 -4.26 10.21 -10.34
CA LEU A 353 -4.27 11.68 -10.30
C LEU A 353 -3.71 12.27 -11.60
N LYS A 354 -2.56 11.76 -12.06
CA LYS A 354 -1.96 12.16 -13.33
C LYS A 354 -2.92 11.94 -14.50
N ALA A 355 -3.55 10.76 -14.59
CA ALA A 355 -4.49 10.46 -15.68
C ALA A 355 -5.68 11.43 -15.71
N VAL A 356 -6.22 11.79 -14.53
CA VAL A 356 -7.31 12.77 -14.41
C VAL A 356 -6.84 14.15 -14.87
N VAL A 357 -5.69 14.62 -14.36
CA VAL A 357 -5.12 15.93 -14.73
C VAL A 357 -4.85 16.00 -16.23
N ASP A 358 -4.17 15.01 -16.81
CA ASP A 358 -3.87 14.96 -18.24
C ASP A 358 -5.16 14.98 -19.08
N SER A 359 -6.21 14.25 -18.65
CA SER A 359 -7.49 14.21 -19.35
C SER A 359 -8.22 15.56 -19.33
N VAL A 360 -8.21 16.25 -18.18
CA VAL A 360 -8.86 17.56 -18.02
C VAL A 360 -8.10 18.63 -18.78
N THR A 361 -6.77 18.64 -18.73
CA THR A 361 -5.92 19.61 -19.43
C THR A 361 -6.03 19.44 -20.94
N ALA A 362 -6.04 18.22 -21.45
CA ALA A 362 -6.24 17.96 -22.88
C ALA A 362 -7.59 18.48 -23.39
N GLN A 363 -8.66 18.38 -22.60
CA GLN A 363 -9.97 18.94 -22.97
C GLN A 363 -9.96 20.48 -22.99
N THR A 364 -9.18 21.10 -22.13
CA THR A 364 -9.09 22.57 -22.06
C THR A 364 -8.33 23.14 -23.26
N SER A 365 -7.25 22.48 -23.70
CA SER A 365 -6.46 22.91 -24.85
C SER A 365 -7.27 22.88 -26.18
N TRP A 366 -8.17 21.90 -26.35
CA TRP A 366 -9.03 21.81 -27.54
C TRP A 366 -10.08 22.95 -27.60
N ARG A 367 -10.58 23.42 -26.47
CA ARG A 367 -11.54 24.53 -26.42
C ARG A 367 -10.88 25.88 -26.78
N LEU A 368 -9.61 26.05 -26.45
CA LEU A 368 -8.89 27.28 -26.80
C LEU A 368 -8.57 27.36 -28.31
N THR A 369 -8.25 26.23 -28.95
CA THR A 369 -8.04 26.17 -30.40
C THR A 369 -9.33 26.36 -31.18
N GLU A 370 -10.46 25.85 -30.74
CA GLU A 370 -11.77 26.09 -31.39
C GLU A 370 -12.20 27.56 -31.30
N LEU A 371 -11.77 28.32 -30.29
CA LEU A 371 -12.06 29.75 -30.18
C LEU A 371 -11.14 30.60 -31.06
N GLU A 372 -9.93 30.16 -31.36
CA GLU A 372 -9.02 30.86 -32.31
C GLU A 372 -9.45 30.65 -33.77
N ASP A 373 -9.92 29.45 -34.14
CA ASP A 373 -10.38 29.15 -35.51
C ASP A 373 -11.76 29.77 -35.85
N GLY A 374 -12.50 30.28 -34.83
CA GLY A 374 -13.82 30.93 -35.00
C GLY A 374 -13.77 32.45 -35.18
N ILE A 375 -12.59 33.10 -35.17
CA ILE A 375 -12.41 34.55 -35.28
C ILE A 375 -11.64 34.93 -36.59
N GLY A 376 -11.42 33.98 -37.49
CA GLY A 376 -10.78 34.21 -38.81
C GLY A 376 -11.79 34.38 -39.94
#